data_6953142fdc5e7640b4028c775e104c67
#
_entry.id   6953142fdc5e7640b4028c775e104c67
#
_cell.length_a   1.000
_cell.length_b   1.000
_cell.length_c   1.000
_cell.angle_alpha   90.00
_cell.angle_beta   90.00
_cell.angle_gamma   90.00
#
_symmetry.space_group_name_H-M   'P 1'
#
loop_
_entity.id
_entity.type
_entity.pdbx_description
1 polymer ?
#
loop_
_entity_poly.entity_id
_entity_poly.type
_entity_poly.pdbx_seq_one_letter_code
_entity_poly.pdbx_strand_id
1 'polypeptide(L)'
;QQKKMGASCDWSRDRFTMDEGCSRAVRETFCELYEKGLIYKGSRIINWCPHCLTALSDAEVEYTDKPGNLWYIRYPLADGSGDIVIATTRPETMFGDTGVAVNPEDEKFKHLIGKTCILPIMNREIPIVGDDYCEIGFGTGAVKMTPAHDPNDFEVGLRHNLEVIRVIADDGTINENGGKYNGMDRYECRKAAVEDLKALGLLVNIKAHKHMVPRVSRTGEIVEPMLSEQWYMAMSKPAGEGTRYPGKSIAEVGLEAVESGEVNIFPKEWQGVYRQWLENIQDWCISRQLWWGHRIPAWYDEAGNVYVARNEEEAQQQAGEGVKLTQDDDVLDTWFSSAMVPFSTIGWPNPQGDEKTAFDLYLPSSVLVTGYDIIFFWVA
;
A
#
# COMPACT_ATOMS: atom_id res chain seq x y z
N GLN A 1 -22.46 3.41 -28.10
CA GLN A 1 -22.99 2.16 -27.55
C GLN A 1 -24.19 2.43 -26.64
N GLN A 2 -24.08 3.27 -25.61
CA GLN A 2 -25.14 3.59 -24.63
C GLN A 2 -26.45 4.06 -25.28
N LYS A 3 -26.39 4.96 -26.29
CA LYS A 3 -27.58 5.37 -27.05
C LYS A 3 -28.32 4.19 -27.72
N LYS A 4 -27.56 3.19 -28.23
CA LYS A 4 -28.14 1.99 -28.83
C LYS A 4 -28.77 1.05 -27.79
N MET A 5 -28.29 1.10 -26.55
CA MET A 5 -28.84 0.33 -25.43
C MET A 5 -30.06 1.01 -24.79
N GLY A 6 -30.43 2.20 -25.25
CA GLY A 6 -31.58 2.95 -24.74
C GLY A 6 -31.31 3.65 -23.41
N ALA A 7 -30.05 3.92 -23.07
CA ALA A 7 -29.71 4.66 -21.85
C ALA A 7 -30.31 6.06 -21.87
N SER A 8 -30.97 6.45 -20.78
CA SER A 8 -31.63 7.74 -20.59
C SER A 8 -30.65 8.74 -19.95
N CYS A 9 -29.80 9.35 -20.77
CA CYS A 9 -28.79 10.32 -20.33
C CYS A 9 -29.02 11.68 -21.03
N ASP A 10 -28.59 12.76 -20.40
CA ASP A 10 -28.47 14.07 -21.03
C ASP A 10 -27.20 14.13 -21.87
N TRP A 11 -27.31 13.80 -23.15
CA TRP A 11 -26.21 13.73 -24.11
C TRP A 11 -25.63 15.11 -24.46
N SER A 12 -26.24 16.18 -24.03
CA SER A 12 -25.70 17.53 -24.21
C SER A 12 -24.64 17.88 -23.17
N ARG A 13 -24.56 17.07 -22.10
CA ARG A 13 -23.63 17.23 -20.96
C ARG A 13 -22.57 16.13 -20.92
N ASP A 14 -22.22 15.59 -22.09
CA ASP A 14 -21.13 14.62 -22.15
C ASP A 14 -19.84 15.23 -21.58
N ARG A 15 -19.19 14.49 -20.70
CA ARG A 15 -17.90 14.88 -20.10
C ARG A 15 -16.88 13.76 -20.31
N PHE A 16 -15.64 14.16 -20.47
CA PHE A 16 -14.50 13.27 -20.45
C PHE A 16 -13.74 13.46 -19.13
N THR A 17 -13.47 12.35 -18.42
CA THR A 17 -12.89 12.41 -17.06
C THR A 17 -11.50 13.05 -17.01
N MET A 18 -10.83 13.19 -18.14
CA MET A 18 -9.53 13.88 -18.29
C MET A 18 -9.67 15.24 -19.02
N ASP A 19 -10.89 15.79 -19.16
CA ASP A 19 -11.04 17.15 -19.67
C ASP A 19 -10.47 18.19 -18.70
N GLU A 20 -10.26 19.41 -19.16
CA GLU A 20 -9.62 20.47 -18.36
C GLU A 20 -10.41 20.79 -17.08
N GLY A 21 -11.74 20.75 -17.13
CA GLY A 21 -12.59 20.99 -15.95
C GLY A 21 -12.40 19.92 -14.88
N CYS A 22 -12.47 18.65 -15.28
CA CYS A 22 -12.25 17.52 -14.38
C CYS A 22 -10.80 17.47 -13.89
N SER A 23 -9.82 17.71 -14.75
CA SER A 23 -8.40 17.76 -14.38
C SER A 23 -8.10 18.87 -13.37
N ARG A 24 -8.73 20.04 -13.53
CA ARG A 24 -8.62 21.13 -12.55
C ARG A 24 -9.21 20.76 -11.22
N ALA A 25 -10.37 20.09 -11.18
CA ALA A 25 -10.97 19.60 -9.95
C ALA A 25 -10.04 18.61 -9.21
N VAL A 26 -9.43 17.71 -9.94
CA VAL A 26 -8.47 16.74 -9.37
C VAL A 26 -7.26 17.44 -8.76
N ARG A 27 -6.64 18.38 -9.50
CA ARG A 27 -5.49 19.16 -9.00
C ARG A 27 -5.86 19.96 -7.75
N GLU A 28 -7.00 20.65 -7.76
CA GLU A 28 -7.47 21.44 -6.62
C GLU A 28 -7.69 20.58 -5.38
N THR A 29 -8.38 19.44 -5.54
CA THR A 29 -8.63 18.52 -4.42
C THR A 29 -7.33 17.97 -3.85
N PHE A 30 -6.38 17.58 -4.69
CA PHE A 30 -5.08 17.11 -4.21
C PHE A 30 -4.35 18.19 -3.41
N CYS A 31 -4.25 19.41 -3.94
CA CYS A 31 -3.59 20.52 -3.27
C CYS A 31 -4.26 20.88 -1.94
N GLU A 32 -5.59 21.00 -1.92
CA GLU A 32 -6.34 21.28 -0.68
C GLU A 32 -6.14 20.21 0.39
N LEU A 33 -6.16 18.94 0.02
CA LEU A 33 -5.95 17.83 0.97
C LEU A 33 -4.51 17.79 1.47
N TYR A 34 -3.55 18.12 0.62
CA TYR A 34 -2.13 18.25 1.01
C TYR A 34 -1.95 19.43 2.00
N GLU A 35 -2.49 20.61 1.69
CA GLU A 35 -2.46 21.80 2.56
C GLU A 35 -3.10 21.52 3.93
N LYS A 36 -4.13 20.66 3.98
CA LYS A 36 -4.78 20.18 5.20
C LYS A 36 -4.02 19.06 5.92
N GLY A 37 -2.91 18.58 5.35
CA GLY A 37 -2.09 17.49 5.89
C GLY A 37 -2.77 16.12 5.85
N LEU A 38 -3.75 15.94 4.95
CA LEU A 38 -4.46 14.68 4.70
C LEU A 38 -3.88 13.90 3.52
N ILE A 39 -3.07 14.54 2.67
CA ILE A 39 -2.21 13.87 1.69
C ILE A 39 -0.77 14.07 2.12
N TYR A 40 0.05 13.04 1.99
CA TYR A 40 1.47 13.07 2.30
C TYR A 40 2.25 12.10 1.44
N LYS A 41 3.57 12.32 1.29
CA LYS A 41 4.51 11.40 0.68
C LYS A 41 5.27 10.63 1.77
N GLY A 42 5.40 9.33 1.62
CA GLY A 42 6.07 8.51 2.63
C GLY A 42 6.40 7.10 2.15
N SER A 43 7.26 6.42 2.90
CA SER A 43 7.67 5.05 2.64
C SER A 43 6.83 4.09 3.49
N ARG A 44 6.12 3.18 2.83
CA ARG A 44 5.34 2.10 3.45
C ARG A 44 5.47 0.82 2.64
N ILE A 45 5.13 -0.31 3.25
CA ILE A 45 4.96 -1.54 2.50
C ILE A 45 3.68 -1.43 1.66
N ILE A 46 3.85 -1.63 0.37
CA ILE A 46 2.75 -1.59 -0.61
C ILE A 46 2.63 -2.93 -1.32
N ASN A 47 1.47 -3.18 -1.89
CA ASN A 47 1.28 -4.21 -2.89
C ASN A 47 1.87 -3.73 -4.22
N TRP A 48 2.86 -4.43 -4.72
CA TRP A 48 3.53 -4.08 -5.97
C TRP A 48 3.34 -5.16 -7.04
N CYS A 49 3.11 -4.74 -8.26
CA CYS A 49 3.10 -5.64 -9.43
C CYS A 49 4.46 -5.59 -10.15
N PRO A 50 5.33 -6.60 -10.01
CA PRO A 50 6.64 -6.59 -10.67
C PRO A 50 6.56 -6.67 -12.21
N HIS A 51 5.46 -7.19 -12.73
CA HIS A 51 5.21 -7.24 -14.18
C HIS A 51 4.70 -5.91 -14.74
N CYS A 52 3.78 -5.27 -14.01
CA CYS A 52 3.21 -3.98 -14.43
C CYS A 52 4.06 -2.78 -13.98
N LEU A 53 5.03 -2.99 -13.09
CA LEU A 53 5.89 -1.96 -12.48
C LEU A 53 5.09 -0.83 -11.83
N THR A 54 4.07 -1.18 -11.07
CA THR A 54 3.20 -0.20 -10.42
C THR A 54 2.67 -0.68 -9.07
N ALA A 55 2.39 0.28 -8.18
CA ALA A 55 1.67 0.07 -6.95
C ALA A 55 0.21 -0.35 -7.22
N LEU A 56 -0.35 -1.13 -6.32
CA LEU A 56 -1.72 -1.64 -6.34
C LEU A 56 -2.43 -1.23 -5.05
N SER A 57 -3.73 -0.97 -5.14
CA SER A 57 -4.60 -0.90 -3.96
C SER A 57 -4.95 -2.31 -3.48
N ASP A 58 -5.37 -2.44 -2.22
CA ASP A 58 -5.77 -3.74 -1.64
C ASP A 58 -6.91 -4.39 -2.42
N ALA A 59 -7.79 -3.60 -2.99
CA ALA A 59 -8.91 -4.09 -3.78
C ALA A 59 -8.54 -4.60 -5.18
N GLU A 60 -7.33 -4.32 -5.66
CA GLU A 60 -6.77 -4.91 -6.89
C GLU A 60 -6.06 -6.23 -6.64
N VAL A 61 -6.07 -6.71 -5.37
CA VAL A 61 -5.39 -7.94 -4.95
C VAL A 61 -6.39 -9.02 -4.60
N GLU A 62 -6.30 -10.15 -5.29
CA GLU A 62 -7.08 -11.35 -5.00
C GLU A 62 -6.20 -12.41 -4.35
N TYR A 63 -6.71 -13.03 -3.30
CA TYR A 63 -6.01 -14.09 -2.61
C TYR A 63 -6.44 -15.46 -3.10
N THR A 64 -5.48 -16.27 -3.57
CA THR A 64 -5.73 -17.62 -4.04
C THR A 64 -4.95 -18.63 -3.21
N ASP A 65 -5.62 -19.71 -2.82
CA ASP A 65 -4.97 -20.86 -2.19
C ASP A 65 -4.01 -21.56 -3.16
N LYS A 66 -2.74 -21.68 -2.77
CA LYS A 66 -1.73 -22.34 -3.58
C LYS A 66 -0.95 -23.37 -2.75
N PRO A 67 -0.71 -24.57 -3.31
CA PRO A 67 0.24 -25.48 -2.70
C PRO A 67 1.65 -24.88 -2.76
N GLY A 68 2.33 -24.89 -1.65
CA GLY A 68 3.70 -24.40 -1.51
C GLY A 68 4.45 -25.22 -0.47
N ASN A 69 5.50 -24.64 0.06
CA ASN A 69 6.32 -25.28 1.08
C ASN A 69 6.57 -24.30 2.22
N LEU A 70 6.87 -24.86 3.37
CA LEU A 70 7.42 -24.18 4.52
C LEU A 70 8.84 -24.73 4.74
N TRP A 71 9.83 -23.85 4.61
CA TRP A 71 11.24 -24.18 4.77
C TRP A 71 11.68 -23.88 6.19
N TYR A 72 12.27 -24.88 6.86
CA TYR A 72 12.80 -24.78 8.22
C TYR A 72 14.30 -24.56 8.12
N ILE A 73 14.77 -23.40 8.54
CA ILE A 73 16.15 -22.93 8.36
C ILE A 73 16.77 -22.64 9.72
N ARG A 74 17.98 -23.10 9.92
CA ARG A 74 18.77 -22.91 11.14
C ARG A 74 19.59 -21.64 11.05
N TYR A 75 19.41 -20.73 12.02
CA TYR A 75 20.22 -19.53 12.21
C TYR A 75 21.12 -19.77 13.43
N PRO A 76 22.45 -19.95 13.26
CA PRO A 76 23.38 -20.15 14.37
C PRO A 76 23.40 -18.94 15.30
N LEU A 77 23.44 -19.18 16.62
CA LEU A 77 23.64 -18.10 17.57
C LEU A 77 25.07 -17.55 17.47
N ALA A 78 25.22 -16.23 17.57
CA ALA A 78 26.51 -15.58 17.39
C ALA A 78 27.53 -15.96 18.48
N ASP A 79 27.04 -16.29 19.68
CA ASP A 79 27.85 -16.76 20.81
C ASP A 79 28.28 -18.26 20.71
N GLY A 80 27.85 -18.95 19.66
CA GLY A 80 28.16 -20.37 19.43
C GLY A 80 27.42 -21.33 20.37
N SER A 81 26.47 -20.87 21.18
CA SER A 81 25.77 -21.70 22.18
C SER A 81 24.69 -22.61 21.58
N GLY A 82 24.41 -22.50 20.30
CA GLY A 82 23.40 -23.29 19.61
C GLY A 82 22.87 -22.61 18.35
N ASP A 83 21.60 -22.82 18.07
CA ASP A 83 20.91 -22.24 16.93
C ASP A 83 19.43 -21.94 17.24
N ILE A 84 18.82 -21.09 16.43
CA ILE A 84 17.37 -20.86 16.40
C ILE A 84 16.86 -21.30 15.02
N VAL A 85 15.78 -22.09 14.99
CA VAL A 85 15.17 -22.55 13.74
C VAL A 85 13.95 -21.71 13.43
N ILE A 86 13.98 -21.06 12.27
CA ILE A 86 12.84 -20.31 11.73
C ILE A 86 12.11 -21.13 10.66
N ALA A 87 10.87 -20.80 10.37
CA ALA A 87 10.11 -21.38 9.27
C ALA A 87 9.57 -20.26 8.37
N THR A 88 9.79 -20.40 7.06
CA THR A 88 9.35 -19.38 6.09
C THR A 88 8.76 -20.00 4.83
N THR A 89 7.81 -19.31 4.21
CA THR A 89 7.29 -19.60 2.87
C THR A 89 8.07 -18.88 1.76
N ARG A 90 8.99 -17.96 2.15
CA ARG A 90 9.70 -17.06 1.23
C ARG A 90 11.21 -17.04 1.51
N PRO A 91 11.95 -18.11 1.21
CA PRO A 91 13.40 -18.15 1.44
C PRO A 91 14.18 -17.06 0.70
N GLU A 92 13.68 -16.60 -0.44
CA GLU A 92 14.32 -15.58 -1.27
C GLU A 92 14.38 -14.19 -0.62
N THR A 93 13.54 -13.91 0.39
CA THR A 93 13.59 -12.63 1.11
C THR A 93 14.55 -12.64 2.30
N MET A 94 15.07 -13.83 2.69
CA MET A 94 15.91 -13.96 3.89
C MET A 94 17.16 -13.07 3.87
N PHE A 95 17.68 -12.72 2.71
CA PHE A 95 18.86 -11.87 2.60
C PHE A 95 18.64 -10.47 3.18
N GLY A 96 17.38 -10.03 3.27
CA GLY A 96 16.93 -8.80 3.89
C GLY A 96 16.51 -8.94 5.35
N ASP A 97 16.71 -10.11 5.98
CA ASP A 97 16.36 -10.28 7.39
C ASP A 97 17.24 -9.41 8.27
N THR A 98 16.62 -8.68 9.17
CA THR A 98 17.29 -7.76 10.11
C THR A 98 16.99 -8.08 11.56
N GLY A 99 16.24 -9.15 11.80
CA GLY A 99 15.97 -9.67 13.14
C GLY A 99 15.28 -11.03 13.10
N VAL A 100 15.18 -11.64 14.25
CA VAL A 100 14.32 -12.79 14.53
C VAL A 100 13.44 -12.41 15.71
N ALA A 101 12.13 -12.56 15.59
CA ALA A 101 11.19 -12.30 16.67
C ALA A 101 10.73 -13.61 17.31
N VAL A 102 10.53 -13.57 18.63
CA VAL A 102 9.98 -14.66 19.43
C VAL A 102 9.00 -14.10 20.45
N ASN A 103 8.03 -14.90 20.89
CA ASN A 103 7.12 -14.44 21.92
C ASN A 103 7.85 -14.36 23.28
N PRO A 104 7.75 -13.23 24.01
CA PRO A 104 8.42 -13.05 25.31
C PRO A 104 7.93 -14.00 26.39
N GLU A 105 6.72 -14.56 26.25
CA GLU A 105 6.15 -15.56 27.16
C GLU A 105 6.49 -17.02 26.77
N ASP A 106 7.15 -17.24 25.60
CA ASP A 106 7.54 -18.59 25.18
C ASP A 106 8.77 -19.06 25.95
N GLU A 107 8.55 -20.02 26.88
CA GLU A 107 9.60 -20.63 27.70
C GLU A 107 10.75 -21.24 26.86
N LYS A 108 10.47 -21.63 25.63
CA LYS A 108 11.45 -22.20 24.71
C LYS A 108 12.47 -21.18 24.23
N PHE A 109 12.05 -19.93 24.03
CA PHE A 109 12.86 -18.91 23.33
C PHE A 109 13.13 -17.66 24.17
N LYS A 110 12.38 -17.39 25.24
CA LYS A 110 12.53 -16.16 26.02
C LYS A 110 13.97 -15.89 26.50
N HIS A 111 14.76 -16.95 26.73
CA HIS A 111 16.15 -16.85 27.17
C HIS A 111 17.11 -16.39 26.04
N LEU A 112 16.64 -16.34 24.79
CA LEU A 112 17.39 -15.87 23.62
C LEU A 112 17.14 -14.38 23.34
N ILE A 113 16.11 -13.77 23.93
CA ILE A 113 15.81 -12.35 23.72
C ILE A 113 17.00 -11.50 24.17
N GLY A 114 17.42 -10.58 23.30
CA GLY A 114 18.60 -9.74 23.51
C GLY A 114 19.92 -10.37 23.07
N LYS A 115 19.93 -11.65 22.68
CA LYS A 115 21.06 -12.26 21.97
C LYS A 115 20.98 -11.97 20.48
N THR A 116 21.98 -12.40 19.75
CA THR A 116 22.08 -12.27 18.29
C THR A 116 22.28 -13.63 17.62
N CYS A 117 21.87 -13.74 16.37
CA CYS A 117 22.12 -14.88 15.52
C CYS A 117 22.75 -14.46 14.20
N ILE A 118 23.37 -15.40 13.51
CA ILE A 118 24.03 -15.17 12.23
C ILE A 118 23.07 -15.52 11.10
N LEU A 119 22.75 -14.54 10.27
CA LEU A 119 21.95 -14.73 9.08
C LEU A 119 22.71 -15.64 8.10
N PRO A 120 22.17 -16.81 7.74
CA PRO A 120 22.81 -17.72 6.80
C PRO A 120 23.16 -17.05 5.47
N ILE A 121 24.21 -17.54 4.81
CA ILE A 121 24.70 -17.07 3.51
C ILE A 121 25.27 -15.63 3.57
N MET A 122 24.57 -14.70 4.19
CA MET A 122 24.99 -13.29 4.30
C MET A 122 26.04 -13.06 5.39
N ASN A 123 26.15 -13.98 6.35
CA ASN A 123 27.04 -13.87 7.52
C ASN A 123 26.87 -12.56 8.30
N ARG A 124 25.67 -11.99 8.28
CA ARG A 124 25.32 -10.78 9.03
C ARG A 124 24.77 -11.18 10.40
N GLU A 125 25.23 -10.49 11.44
CA GLU A 125 24.71 -10.64 12.79
C GLU A 125 23.40 -9.84 12.92
N ILE A 126 22.33 -10.47 13.39
CA ILE A 126 21.01 -9.87 13.55
C ILE A 126 20.45 -10.17 14.95
N PRO A 127 19.71 -9.23 15.58
CA PRO A 127 19.16 -9.38 16.92
C PRO A 127 18.00 -10.38 17.00
N ILE A 128 17.84 -10.97 18.18
CA ILE A 128 16.63 -11.72 18.57
C ILE A 128 15.81 -10.83 19.50
N VAL A 129 14.58 -10.50 19.09
CA VAL A 129 13.70 -9.56 19.79
C VAL A 129 12.47 -10.28 20.33
N GLY A 130 11.91 -9.77 21.43
CA GLY A 130 10.66 -10.28 21.99
C GLY A 130 9.48 -9.46 21.49
N ASP A 131 8.50 -10.09 20.83
CA ASP A 131 7.30 -9.41 20.32
C ASP A 131 6.08 -10.35 20.40
N ASP A 132 4.96 -9.81 20.88
CA ASP A 132 3.70 -10.54 21.02
C ASP A 132 3.06 -10.95 19.70
N TYR A 133 3.55 -10.40 18.58
CA TYR A 133 3.18 -10.83 17.23
C TYR A 133 3.44 -12.33 17.01
N CYS A 134 4.45 -12.88 17.66
CA CYS A 134 4.81 -14.30 17.51
C CYS A 134 3.88 -15.20 18.33
N GLU A 135 3.07 -16.03 17.68
CA GLU A 135 2.17 -16.97 18.34
C GLU A 135 2.92 -18.17 18.89
N ILE A 136 2.72 -18.46 20.19
CA ILE A 136 3.31 -19.63 20.84
C ILE A 136 2.71 -20.91 20.24
N GLY A 137 3.60 -21.79 19.76
CA GLY A 137 3.20 -23.08 19.17
C GLY A 137 2.86 -23.04 17.69
N PHE A 138 2.85 -21.86 17.05
CA PHE A 138 2.72 -21.78 15.61
C PHE A 138 4.09 -21.91 14.92
N GLY A 139 4.18 -22.75 13.89
CA GLY A 139 5.44 -22.99 13.16
C GLY A 139 6.56 -23.53 14.05
N THR A 140 7.61 -22.74 14.23
CA THR A 140 8.72 -23.02 15.18
C THR A 140 8.57 -22.21 16.47
N GLY A 141 7.71 -21.18 16.49
CA GLY A 141 7.61 -20.15 17.52
C GLY A 141 8.61 -19.00 17.33
N ALA A 142 9.48 -19.09 16.33
CA ALA A 142 10.43 -18.04 15.95
C ALA A 142 10.17 -17.60 14.51
N VAL A 143 10.09 -16.29 14.29
CA VAL A 143 9.75 -15.67 13.00
C VAL A 143 10.92 -14.80 12.56
N LYS A 144 11.37 -14.99 11.31
CA LYS A 144 12.34 -14.08 10.69
C LYS A 144 11.67 -12.73 10.41
N MET A 145 12.39 -11.64 10.57
CA MET A 145 11.91 -10.29 10.31
C MET A 145 12.57 -9.70 9.07
N THR A 146 11.78 -9.50 8.02
CA THR A 146 12.18 -8.84 6.76
C THR A 146 11.34 -7.57 6.55
N PRO A 147 11.61 -6.48 7.25
CA PRO A 147 10.76 -5.30 7.26
C PRO A 147 10.49 -4.67 5.89
N ALA A 148 11.35 -4.91 4.91
CA ALA A 148 11.17 -4.38 3.55
C ALA A 148 10.18 -5.18 2.68
N HIS A 149 9.77 -6.40 3.08
CA HIS A 149 9.04 -7.35 2.23
C HIS A 149 7.84 -8.03 2.89
N ASP A 150 7.45 -7.59 4.07
CA ASP A 150 6.26 -8.06 4.77
C ASP A 150 5.68 -6.94 5.65
N PRO A 151 4.37 -6.65 5.57
CA PRO A 151 3.75 -5.58 6.36
C PRO A 151 3.85 -5.80 7.88
N ASN A 152 3.68 -7.03 8.34
CA ASN A 152 3.77 -7.35 9.76
C ASN A 152 5.21 -7.24 10.26
N ASP A 153 6.17 -7.73 9.47
CA ASP A 153 7.59 -7.60 9.78
C ASP A 153 8.02 -6.13 9.82
N PHE A 154 7.42 -5.28 8.98
CA PHE A 154 7.64 -3.83 9.00
C PHE A 154 7.19 -3.20 10.31
N GLU A 155 5.98 -3.52 10.78
CA GLU A 155 5.45 -3.02 12.05
C GLU A 155 6.28 -3.50 13.25
N VAL A 156 6.68 -4.78 13.27
CA VAL A 156 7.64 -5.29 14.28
C VAL A 156 8.96 -4.55 14.18
N GLY A 157 9.45 -4.34 12.96
CA GLY A 157 10.67 -3.61 12.68
C GLY A 157 10.67 -2.20 13.24
N LEU A 158 9.56 -1.45 13.09
CA LEU A 158 9.39 -0.13 13.67
C LEU A 158 9.43 -0.15 15.20
N ARG A 159 8.73 -1.10 15.85
CA ARG A 159 8.72 -1.23 17.31
C ARG A 159 10.08 -1.54 17.90
N HIS A 160 10.90 -2.32 17.19
CA HIS A 160 12.22 -2.76 17.64
C HIS A 160 13.38 -2.04 16.97
N ASN A 161 13.10 -1.00 16.17
CA ASN A 161 14.11 -0.23 15.43
C ASN A 161 15.05 -1.11 14.59
N LEU A 162 14.47 -2.12 13.91
CA LEU A 162 15.22 -2.99 13.00
C LEU A 162 15.54 -2.23 11.71
N GLU A 163 16.68 -2.55 11.13
CA GLU A 163 17.07 -2.03 9.82
C GLU A 163 16.11 -2.50 8.72
N VAL A 164 15.88 -1.69 7.71
CA VAL A 164 15.00 -2.02 6.59
C VAL A 164 15.85 -2.22 5.34
N ILE A 165 16.03 -3.48 4.93
CA ILE A 165 16.88 -3.87 3.79
C ILE A 165 16.01 -4.48 2.69
N ARG A 166 15.84 -3.73 1.62
CA ARG A 166 15.16 -4.22 0.42
C ARG A 166 16.07 -5.12 -0.39
N VAL A 167 15.59 -6.31 -0.80
CA VAL A 167 16.37 -7.30 -1.58
C VAL A 167 15.73 -7.67 -2.92
N ILE A 168 14.49 -7.29 -3.16
CA ILE A 168 13.78 -7.49 -4.43
C ILE A 168 13.64 -6.14 -5.12
N ALA A 169 14.09 -6.05 -6.37
CA ALA A 169 13.96 -4.89 -7.23
C ALA A 169 12.52 -4.74 -7.78
N ASP A 170 12.22 -3.63 -8.45
CA ASP A 170 10.88 -3.34 -8.97
C ASP A 170 10.39 -4.36 -10.00
N ASP A 171 11.30 -4.94 -10.78
CA ASP A 171 11.01 -5.99 -11.77
C ASP A 171 10.91 -7.41 -11.18
N GLY A 172 11.03 -7.55 -9.85
CA GLY A 172 10.98 -8.84 -9.16
C GLY A 172 12.28 -9.64 -9.20
N THR A 173 13.37 -9.06 -9.68
CA THR A 173 14.70 -9.64 -9.56
C THR A 173 15.33 -9.33 -8.20
N ILE A 174 16.33 -10.10 -7.80
CA ILE A 174 17.11 -9.82 -6.59
C ILE A 174 18.07 -8.66 -6.88
N ASN A 175 18.14 -7.67 -5.99
CA ASN A 175 19.04 -6.54 -6.10
C ASN A 175 20.44 -6.84 -5.48
N GLU A 176 21.30 -5.82 -5.42
CA GLU A 176 22.66 -5.91 -4.89
C GLU A 176 22.73 -6.40 -3.44
N ASN A 177 21.70 -6.16 -2.62
CA ASN A 177 21.64 -6.62 -1.24
C ASN A 177 21.48 -8.15 -1.12
N GLY A 178 21.08 -8.82 -2.19
CA GLY A 178 21.05 -10.28 -2.29
C GLY A 178 22.41 -10.92 -2.59
N GLY A 179 23.50 -10.12 -2.66
CA GLY A 179 24.87 -10.61 -2.86
C GLY A 179 25.05 -11.41 -4.16
N LYS A 180 25.46 -12.67 -4.06
CA LYS A 180 25.72 -13.53 -5.23
C LYS A 180 24.47 -13.84 -6.08
N TYR A 181 23.27 -13.57 -5.57
CA TYR A 181 22.01 -13.79 -6.29
C TYR A 181 21.52 -12.55 -7.04
N ASN A 182 22.26 -11.44 -6.98
CA ASN A 182 21.92 -10.20 -7.66
C ASN A 182 21.61 -10.45 -9.15
N GLY A 183 20.49 -9.91 -9.64
CA GLY A 183 19.99 -10.05 -11.00
C GLY A 183 19.21 -11.34 -11.28
N MET A 184 19.11 -12.27 -10.32
CA MET A 184 18.29 -13.49 -10.48
C MET A 184 16.80 -13.16 -10.30
N ASP A 185 15.93 -13.83 -11.06
CA ASP A 185 14.50 -13.87 -10.74
C ASP A 185 14.29 -14.42 -9.33
N ARG A 186 13.34 -13.85 -8.57
CA ARG A 186 13.10 -14.22 -7.16
C ARG A 186 12.80 -15.71 -6.95
N TYR A 187 12.16 -16.39 -7.90
CA TYR A 187 11.84 -17.82 -7.78
C TYR A 187 13.04 -18.72 -8.14
N GLU A 188 13.85 -18.28 -9.08
CA GLU A 188 15.13 -18.97 -9.37
C GLU A 188 16.10 -18.78 -8.19
N CYS A 189 16.15 -17.58 -7.62
CA CYS A 189 16.89 -17.31 -6.40
C CYS A 189 16.44 -18.19 -5.23
N ARG A 190 15.11 -18.35 -5.03
CA ARG A 190 14.56 -19.25 -4.00
C ARG A 190 15.13 -20.66 -4.13
N LYS A 191 15.17 -21.22 -5.35
CA LYS A 191 15.72 -22.56 -5.59
C LYS A 191 17.21 -22.61 -5.25
N ALA A 192 17.99 -21.66 -5.75
CA ALA A 192 19.42 -21.57 -5.51
C ALA A 192 19.75 -21.40 -4.01
N ALA A 193 19.06 -20.52 -3.32
CA ALA A 193 19.24 -20.30 -1.88
C ALA A 193 18.94 -21.57 -1.05
N VAL A 194 17.88 -22.30 -1.40
CA VAL A 194 17.53 -23.56 -0.72
C VAL A 194 18.63 -24.62 -0.92
N GLU A 195 19.19 -24.75 -2.12
CA GLU A 195 20.30 -25.68 -2.36
C GLU A 195 21.58 -25.27 -1.60
N ASP A 196 21.89 -23.98 -1.53
CA ASP A 196 23.01 -23.48 -0.74
C ASP A 196 22.82 -23.74 0.76
N LEU A 197 21.62 -23.49 1.30
CA LEU A 197 21.30 -23.79 2.71
C LEU A 197 21.44 -25.29 3.01
N LYS A 198 21.06 -26.15 2.07
CA LYS A 198 21.23 -27.58 2.18
C LYS A 198 22.71 -27.98 2.17
N ALA A 199 23.51 -27.39 1.27
CA ALA A 199 24.95 -27.63 1.20
C ALA A 199 25.68 -27.18 2.48
N LEU A 200 25.21 -26.09 3.12
CA LEU A 200 25.72 -25.59 4.39
C LEU A 200 25.22 -26.39 5.62
N GLY A 201 24.32 -27.35 5.45
CA GLY A 201 23.70 -28.09 6.56
C GLY A 201 22.75 -27.26 7.42
N LEU A 202 22.28 -26.12 6.91
CA LEU A 202 21.40 -25.19 7.60
C LEU A 202 19.92 -25.38 7.25
N LEU A 203 19.59 -26.12 6.20
CA LEU A 203 18.24 -26.53 5.89
C LEU A 203 17.84 -27.73 6.75
N VAL A 204 16.92 -27.53 7.69
CA VAL A 204 16.48 -28.57 8.63
C VAL A 204 15.42 -29.47 8.03
N ASN A 205 14.40 -28.88 7.38
CA ASN A 205 13.27 -29.61 6.81
C ASN A 205 12.54 -28.77 5.77
N ILE A 206 11.76 -29.44 4.92
CA ILE A 206 10.80 -28.84 4.00
C ILE A 206 9.46 -29.56 4.20
N LYS A 207 8.41 -28.82 4.55
CA LYS A 207 7.06 -29.38 4.68
C LYS A 207 6.14 -28.76 3.64
N ALA A 208 5.32 -29.60 3.01
CA ALA A 208 4.22 -29.09 2.17
C ALA A 208 3.30 -28.21 3.03
N HIS A 209 3.00 -27.03 2.51
CA HIS A 209 2.17 -26.05 3.18
C HIS A 209 1.29 -25.33 2.17
N LYS A 210 -0.02 -25.29 2.44
CA LYS A 210 -0.98 -24.55 1.63
C LYS A 210 -1.12 -23.16 2.22
N HIS A 211 -0.91 -22.13 1.43
CA HIS A 211 -1.02 -20.74 1.87
C HIS A 211 -1.71 -19.88 0.80
N MET A 212 -2.28 -18.80 1.25
CA MET A 212 -2.90 -17.80 0.38
C MET A 212 -1.79 -16.97 -0.28
N VAL A 213 -1.87 -16.82 -1.61
CA VAL A 213 -0.94 -16.05 -2.42
C VAL A 213 -1.69 -14.86 -3.01
N PRO A 214 -1.23 -13.61 -2.75
CA PRO A 214 -1.82 -12.41 -3.34
C PRO A 214 -1.51 -12.34 -4.84
N ARG A 215 -2.52 -12.04 -5.64
CA ARG A 215 -2.41 -11.89 -7.09
C ARG A 215 -3.08 -10.61 -7.56
N VAL A 216 -2.53 -10.05 -8.62
CA VAL A 216 -3.15 -8.94 -9.33
C VAL A 216 -4.43 -9.41 -10.00
N SER A 217 -5.57 -8.85 -9.67
CA SER A 217 -6.90 -9.26 -10.19
C SER A 217 -6.98 -9.26 -11.72
N ARG A 218 -6.28 -8.34 -12.38
CA ARG A 218 -6.33 -8.16 -13.85
C ARG A 218 -5.40 -9.10 -14.61
N THR A 219 -4.22 -9.38 -14.08
CA THR A 219 -3.17 -10.13 -14.79
C THR A 219 -2.94 -11.52 -14.23
N GLY A 220 -3.35 -11.78 -12.99
CA GLY A 220 -3.06 -13.02 -12.28
C GLY A 220 -1.61 -13.14 -11.79
N GLU A 221 -0.77 -12.10 -11.99
CA GLU A 221 0.60 -12.07 -11.50
C GLU A 221 0.65 -12.06 -9.97
N ILE A 222 1.73 -12.61 -9.42
CA ILE A 222 1.93 -12.63 -7.96
C ILE A 222 2.38 -11.25 -7.51
N VAL A 223 1.64 -10.70 -6.56
CA VAL A 223 1.94 -9.43 -5.89
C VAL A 223 3.19 -9.58 -5.02
N GLU A 224 4.04 -8.58 -5.05
CA GLU A 224 5.22 -8.50 -4.20
C GLU A 224 5.03 -7.39 -3.15
N PRO A 225 4.86 -7.74 -1.87
CA PRO A 225 4.89 -6.72 -0.82
C PRO A 225 6.29 -6.15 -0.72
N MET A 226 6.43 -4.82 -0.85
CA MET A 226 7.72 -4.19 -0.69
C MET A 226 7.63 -2.73 -0.26
N LEU A 227 8.69 -2.26 0.41
CA LEU A 227 8.81 -0.88 0.81
C LEU A 227 8.99 0.02 -0.41
N SER A 228 8.14 1.04 -0.54
CA SER A 228 8.22 2.04 -1.59
C SER A 228 7.79 3.40 -1.08
N GLU A 229 8.41 4.46 -1.61
CA GLU A 229 7.99 5.82 -1.35
C GLU A 229 6.86 6.20 -2.32
N GLN A 230 5.69 6.48 -1.78
CA GLN A 230 4.46 6.72 -2.52
C GLN A 230 3.69 7.90 -1.93
N TRP A 231 2.66 8.36 -2.65
CA TRP A 231 1.70 9.33 -2.13
C TRP A 231 0.52 8.63 -1.48
N TYR A 232 0.14 9.12 -0.29
CA TYR A 232 -0.92 8.52 0.52
C TYR A 232 -1.97 9.54 0.92
N MET A 233 -3.24 9.08 0.99
CA MET A 233 -4.31 9.76 1.68
C MET A 233 -4.45 9.17 3.09
N ALA A 234 -4.38 10.04 4.10
CA ALA A 234 -4.48 9.67 5.51
C ALA A 234 -5.96 9.43 5.89
N MET A 235 -6.42 8.20 5.78
CA MET A 235 -7.83 7.84 5.97
C MET A 235 -8.28 7.86 7.44
N SER A 236 -7.37 7.51 8.36
CA SER A 236 -7.66 7.40 9.81
C SER A 236 -7.14 8.57 10.63
N LYS A 237 -6.44 9.53 10.01
CA LYS A 237 -5.90 10.69 10.72
C LYS A 237 -6.99 11.72 10.99
N PRO A 238 -7.15 12.20 12.24
CA PRO A 238 -8.06 13.30 12.54
C PRO A 238 -7.70 14.56 11.75
N ALA A 239 -8.68 15.15 11.10
CA ALA A 239 -8.52 16.39 10.35
C ALA A 239 -8.30 17.59 11.29
N GLY A 240 -7.46 18.53 10.85
CA GLY A 240 -7.11 19.73 11.61
C GLY A 240 -8.24 20.77 11.67
N GLU A 241 -7.99 21.83 12.45
CA GLU A 241 -8.82 23.03 12.46
C GLU A 241 -8.92 23.61 11.04
N GLY A 242 -10.05 24.15 10.68
CA GLY A 242 -10.30 24.69 9.32
C GLY A 242 -10.83 23.69 8.30
N THR A 243 -10.99 22.43 8.66
CA THR A 243 -11.76 21.45 7.88
C THR A 243 -13.26 21.49 8.26
N ARG A 244 -14.12 20.89 7.43
CA ARG A 244 -15.57 20.80 7.72
C ARG A 244 -15.85 19.97 8.99
N TYR A 245 -15.01 19.01 9.31
CA TYR A 245 -15.15 18.09 10.45
C TYR A 245 -13.85 18.01 11.25
N PRO A 246 -13.47 19.10 11.97
CA PRO A 246 -12.24 19.10 12.73
C PRO A 246 -12.24 18.04 13.84
N GLY A 247 -11.11 17.37 14.00
CA GLY A 247 -10.94 16.30 14.98
C GLY A 247 -11.50 14.93 14.57
N LYS A 248 -12.13 14.81 13.38
CA LYS A 248 -12.60 13.54 12.82
C LYS A 248 -11.77 13.15 11.61
N SER A 249 -11.54 11.87 11.44
CA SER A 249 -10.90 11.31 10.24
C SER A 249 -11.90 11.16 9.08
N ILE A 250 -11.40 10.97 7.87
CA ILE A 250 -12.23 10.70 6.68
C ILE A 250 -13.09 9.44 6.92
N ALA A 251 -12.51 8.38 7.48
CA ALA A 251 -13.21 7.14 7.77
C ALA A 251 -14.31 7.32 8.82
N GLU A 252 -14.05 8.07 9.89
CA GLU A 252 -15.05 8.35 10.92
C GLU A 252 -16.25 9.15 10.38
N VAL A 253 -16.01 10.14 9.52
CA VAL A 253 -17.09 10.91 8.88
C VAL A 253 -17.90 10.01 7.95
N GLY A 254 -17.25 9.13 7.18
CA GLY A 254 -17.94 8.16 6.33
C GLY A 254 -18.83 7.20 7.14
N LEU A 255 -18.33 6.66 8.25
CA LEU A 255 -19.11 5.79 9.15
C LEU A 255 -20.31 6.52 9.74
N GLU A 256 -20.10 7.73 10.25
CA GLU A 256 -21.15 8.54 10.87
C GLU A 256 -22.27 8.88 9.90
N ALA A 257 -21.97 9.14 8.62
CA ALA A 257 -22.96 9.42 7.59
C ALA A 257 -23.99 8.28 7.40
N VAL A 258 -23.53 7.03 7.53
CA VAL A 258 -24.42 5.85 7.46
C VAL A 258 -25.09 5.57 8.80
N GLU A 259 -24.38 5.73 9.91
CA GLU A 259 -24.92 5.48 11.26
C GLU A 259 -26.00 6.49 11.66
N SER A 260 -25.85 7.76 11.28
CA SER A 260 -26.85 8.80 11.50
C SER A 260 -28.09 8.66 10.61
N GLY A 261 -28.01 7.86 9.54
CA GLY A 261 -29.06 7.72 8.54
C GLY A 261 -29.07 8.84 7.49
N GLU A 262 -28.06 9.70 7.45
CA GLU A 262 -27.88 10.69 6.37
C GLU A 262 -27.70 9.98 5.03
N VAL A 263 -26.95 8.87 5.02
CA VAL A 263 -26.81 7.95 3.90
C VAL A 263 -27.42 6.60 4.28
N ASN A 264 -28.34 6.10 3.45
CA ASN A 264 -28.98 4.80 3.68
C ASN A 264 -28.56 3.79 2.63
N ILE A 265 -27.98 2.67 3.07
CA ILE A 265 -27.59 1.56 2.19
C ILE A 265 -28.75 0.54 2.13
N PHE A 266 -29.14 0.16 0.93
CA PHE A 266 -30.18 -0.84 0.66
C PHE A 266 -29.64 -1.95 -0.26
N PRO A 267 -29.88 -3.23 0.08
CA PRO A 267 -30.46 -3.72 1.34
C PRO A 267 -29.54 -3.47 2.54
N LYS A 268 -30.14 -3.39 3.75
CA LYS A 268 -29.41 -3.03 4.99
C LYS A 268 -28.27 -3.98 5.38
N GLU A 269 -28.31 -5.22 4.93
CA GLU A 269 -27.28 -6.23 5.17
C GLU A 269 -25.89 -5.77 4.70
N TRP A 270 -25.81 -4.92 3.68
CA TRP A 270 -24.54 -4.40 3.14
C TRP A 270 -23.93 -3.29 4.00
N GLN A 271 -24.65 -2.75 4.98
CA GLN A 271 -24.08 -1.81 5.95
C GLN A 271 -22.95 -2.43 6.77
N GLY A 272 -23.03 -3.76 7.04
CA GLY A 272 -21.95 -4.49 7.73
C GLY A 272 -20.65 -4.52 6.92
N VAL A 273 -20.75 -4.74 5.61
CA VAL A 273 -19.59 -4.73 4.71
C VAL A 273 -18.97 -3.34 4.63
N TYR A 274 -19.79 -2.29 4.46
CA TYR A 274 -19.35 -0.90 4.46
C TYR A 274 -18.60 -0.54 5.75
N ARG A 275 -19.18 -0.87 6.91
CA ARG A 275 -18.58 -0.63 8.24
C ARG A 275 -17.23 -1.34 8.37
N GLN A 276 -17.18 -2.64 8.03
CA GLN A 276 -15.95 -3.43 8.14
C GLN A 276 -14.78 -2.82 7.35
N TRP A 277 -15.04 -2.29 6.16
CA TRP A 277 -14.02 -1.62 5.36
C TRP A 277 -13.50 -0.35 6.03
N LEU A 278 -14.38 0.53 6.48
CA LEU A 278 -13.97 1.82 7.06
C LEU A 278 -13.37 1.71 8.46
N GLU A 279 -13.83 0.76 9.30
CA GLU A 279 -13.27 0.52 10.63
C GLU A 279 -11.83 -0.01 10.59
N ASN A 280 -11.46 -0.70 9.51
CA ASN A 280 -10.13 -1.30 9.34
C ASN A 280 -9.30 -0.63 8.22
N ILE A 281 -9.73 0.54 7.75
CA ILE A 281 -9.10 1.18 6.61
C ILE A 281 -7.68 1.64 6.93
N GLN A 282 -6.76 1.32 6.03
CA GLN A 282 -5.39 1.83 6.06
C GLN A 282 -5.28 3.10 5.22
N ASP A 283 -4.16 3.80 5.37
CA ASP A 283 -3.87 4.94 4.50
C ASP A 283 -3.81 4.49 3.03
N TRP A 284 -4.53 5.19 2.19
CA TRP A 284 -4.71 4.81 0.80
C TRP A 284 -3.53 5.28 -0.05
N CYS A 285 -2.79 4.36 -0.67
CA CYS A 285 -1.79 4.68 -1.67
C CYS A 285 -2.47 5.18 -2.95
N ILE A 286 -2.29 6.46 -3.25
CA ILE A 286 -2.95 7.14 -4.37
C ILE A 286 -2.06 7.36 -5.59
N SER A 287 -0.78 7.03 -5.53
CA SER A 287 0.15 7.12 -6.67
C SER A 287 0.21 5.82 -7.48
N ARG A 288 0.32 5.96 -8.80
CA ARG A 288 0.45 4.85 -9.76
C ARG A 288 1.52 5.19 -10.78
N GLN A 289 2.38 4.24 -11.08
CA GLN A 289 3.42 4.32 -12.10
C GLN A 289 2.85 3.89 -13.45
N LEU A 290 1.86 4.65 -13.93
CA LEU A 290 1.15 4.38 -15.17
C LEU A 290 1.44 5.48 -16.20
N TRP A 291 1.39 5.11 -17.44
CA TRP A 291 1.62 6.04 -18.55
C TRP A 291 0.47 7.03 -18.78
N TRP A 292 -0.77 6.67 -18.40
CA TRP A 292 -1.97 7.47 -18.61
C TRP A 292 -2.72 7.69 -17.31
N GLY A 293 -3.08 8.92 -17.00
CA GLY A 293 -3.85 9.31 -15.83
C GLY A 293 -3.71 10.79 -15.48
N HIS A 294 -4.34 11.22 -14.40
CA HIS A 294 -4.13 12.54 -13.82
C HIS A 294 -2.77 12.60 -13.16
N ARG A 295 -1.86 13.35 -13.70
CA ARG A 295 -0.51 13.49 -13.20
C ARG A 295 -0.50 14.15 -11.82
N ILE A 296 0.31 13.65 -10.89
CA ILE A 296 0.41 14.19 -9.53
C ILE A 296 0.93 15.63 -9.59
N PRO A 297 0.23 16.59 -8.95
CA PRO A 297 0.59 18.02 -9.02
C PRO A 297 1.65 18.36 -7.95
N ALA A 298 2.80 17.71 -8.05
CA ALA A 298 3.96 17.90 -7.19
C ALA A 298 5.21 18.09 -8.05
N TRP A 299 6.12 18.95 -7.63
CA TRP A 299 7.39 19.23 -8.30
C TRP A 299 8.53 19.06 -7.33
N TYR A 300 9.68 18.69 -7.86
CA TYR A 300 10.92 18.45 -7.09
C TYR A 300 12.03 19.34 -7.60
N ASP A 301 12.82 19.88 -6.69
CA ASP A 301 14.10 20.50 -7.02
C ASP A 301 15.24 19.47 -7.03
N GLU A 302 16.46 19.89 -7.39
CA GLU A 302 17.65 19.03 -7.41
C GLU A 302 18.10 18.58 -6.02
N ALA A 303 17.62 19.23 -4.94
CA ALA A 303 17.89 18.87 -3.55
C ALA A 303 16.85 17.87 -3.01
N GLY A 304 15.79 17.56 -3.77
CA GLY A 304 14.71 16.66 -3.36
C GLY A 304 13.59 17.31 -2.54
N ASN A 305 13.57 18.66 -2.46
CA ASN A 305 12.43 19.35 -1.83
C ASN A 305 11.18 19.21 -2.72
N VAL A 306 10.02 19.08 -2.07
CA VAL A 306 8.73 18.86 -2.72
C VAL A 306 7.89 20.13 -2.67
N TYR A 307 7.33 20.51 -3.82
CA TYR A 307 6.45 21.67 -3.99
C TYR A 307 5.13 21.19 -4.59
N VAL A 308 4.08 21.18 -3.80
CA VAL A 308 2.73 20.82 -4.26
C VAL A 308 2.01 22.09 -4.68
N ALA A 309 1.52 22.10 -5.93
CA ALA A 309 0.95 23.28 -6.53
C ALA A 309 -0.07 22.93 -7.61
N ARG A 310 -0.93 23.85 -7.98
CA ARG A 310 -1.96 23.66 -9.02
C ARG A 310 -1.40 23.68 -10.44
N ASN A 311 -0.23 24.31 -10.61
CA ASN A 311 0.50 24.42 -11.88
C ASN A 311 1.98 24.70 -11.61
N GLU A 312 2.78 24.66 -12.68
CA GLU A 312 4.23 24.86 -12.61
C GLU A 312 4.61 26.28 -12.13
N GLU A 313 3.83 27.30 -12.55
CA GLU A 313 4.07 28.69 -12.14
C GLU A 313 3.93 28.88 -10.64
N GLU A 314 2.91 28.27 -10.01
CA GLU A 314 2.71 28.28 -8.57
C GLU A 314 3.83 27.52 -7.86
N ALA A 315 4.24 26.36 -8.37
CA ALA A 315 5.36 25.60 -7.84
C ALA A 315 6.66 26.40 -7.92
N GLN A 316 6.90 27.12 -9.03
CA GLN A 316 8.09 27.96 -9.19
C GLN A 316 8.09 29.16 -8.21
N GLN A 317 6.92 29.73 -7.90
CA GLN A 317 6.82 30.77 -6.88
C GLN A 317 7.15 30.25 -5.49
N GLN A 318 6.76 29.03 -5.17
CA GLN A 318 7.08 28.37 -3.89
C GLN A 318 8.59 28.08 -3.79
N ALA A 319 9.20 27.58 -4.86
CA ALA A 319 10.61 27.19 -4.89
C ALA A 319 11.58 28.39 -4.97
N GLY A 320 11.14 29.50 -5.56
CA GLY A 320 11.95 30.69 -5.85
C GLY A 320 12.45 30.75 -7.30
N GLU A 321 12.86 31.95 -7.72
CA GLU A 321 13.34 32.18 -9.09
C GLU A 321 14.63 31.38 -9.37
N GLY A 322 14.69 30.75 -10.55
CA GLY A 322 15.87 30.03 -11.04
C GLY A 322 16.06 28.62 -10.50
N VAL A 323 15.21 28.15 -9.60
CA VAL A 323 15.21 26.75 -9.18
C VAL A 323 14.66 25.88 -10.31
N LYS A 324 15.43 24.88 -10.72
CA LYS A 324 14.97 23.92 -11.73
C LYS A 324 14.03 22.91 -11.07
N LEU A 325 12.81 22.83 -11.59
CA LEU A 325 11.78 21.93 -11.11
C LEU A 325 11.50 20.79 -12.10
N THR A 326 11.20 19.62 -11.57
CA THR A 326 10.75 18.46 -12.32
C THR A 326 9.44 17.97 -11.69
N GLN A 327 8.39 17.87 -12.49
CA GLN A 327 7.10 17.34 -12.00
C GLN A 327 7.19 15.84 -11.75
N ASP A 328 6.47 15.36 -10.73
CA ASP A 328 6.29 13.94 -10.43
C ASP A 328 5.80 13.19 -11.70
N ASP A 329 6.41 12.05 -11.99
CA ASP A 329 6.07 11.26 -13.20
C ASP A 329 4.87 10.33 -12.94
N ASP A 330 4.51 10.10 -11.68
CA ASP A 330 3.38 9.25 -11.32
C ASP A 330 2.05 9.93 -11.61
N VAL A 331 1.03 9.11 -11.79
CA VAL A 331 -0.37 9.54 -11.92
C VAL A 331 -1.16 9.12 -10.68
N LEU A 332 -2.32 9.74 -10.49
CA LEU A 332 -3.24 9.40 -9.42
C LEU A 332 -4.02 8.11 -9.74
N ASP A 333 -4.34 7.36 -8.71
CA ASP A 333 -5.30 6.26 -8.77
C ASP A 333 -6.61 6.72 -9.41
N THR A 334 -7.16 5.91 -10.29
CA THR A 334 -8.44 6.17 -10.96
C THR A 334 -9.55 6.44 -9.95
N TRP A 335 -9.57 5.74 -8.81
CA TRP A 335 -10.59 5.94 -7.78
C TRP A 335 -10.48 7.28 -7.06
N PHE A 336 -9.29 7.89 -7.01
CA PHE A 336 -9.14 9.25 -6.50
C PHE A 336 -9.93 10.26 -7.34
N SER A 337 -9.83 10.19 -8.67
CA SER A 337 -10.61 11.05 -9.56
C SER A 337 -12.09 10.65 -9.63
N SER A 338 -12.40 9.36 -9.51
CA SER A 338 -13.77 8.84 -9.52
C SER A 338 -14.60 9.37 -8.35
N ALA A 339 -14.01 9.50 -7.17
CA ALA A 339 -14.68 10.07 -5.99
C ALA A 339 -15.18 11.49 -6.21
N MET A 340 -14.62 12.23 -7.16
CA MET A 340 -14.97 13.62 -7.45
C MET A 340 -16.04 13.79 -8.53
N VAL A 341 -16.40 12.71 -9.24
CA VAL A 341 -17.37 12.76 -10.35
C VAL A 341 -18.66 13.51 -9.99
N PRO A 342 -19.26 13.34 -8.79
CA PRO A 342 -20.50 14.05 -8.44
C PRO A 342 -20.42 15.58 -8.52
N PHE A 343 -19.24 16.18 -8.34
CA PHE A 343 -19.06 17.62 -8.34
C PHE A 343 -18.10 18.13 -9.43
N SER A 344 -17.10 17.35 -9.84
CA SER A 344 -16.17 17.76 -10.90
C SER A 344 -16.84 17.92 -12.26
N THR A 345 -17.84 17.07 -12.55
CA THR A 345 -18.58 17.10 -13.82
C THR A 345 -19.54 18.28 -13.96
N ILE A 346 -19.84 18.97 -12.86
CA ILE A 346 -20.73 20.11 -12.79
C ILE A 346 -20.00 21.41 -12.39
N GLY A 347 -18.72 21.50 -12.72
CA GLY A 347 -17.93 22.72 -12.74
C GLY A 347 -17.16 23.09 -11.48
N TRP A 348 -17.19 22.25 -10.40
CA TRP A 348 -16.36 22.50 -9.21
C TRP A 348 -14.85 22.58 -9.60
N PRO A 349 -14.04 23.45 -8.98
CA PRO A 349 -14.30 24.28 -7.79
C PRO A 349 -15.01 25.61 -8.06
N ASN A 350 -15.24 25.98 -9.32
CA ASN A 350 -15.79 27.27 -9.65
C ASN A 350 -16.92 27.17 -10.70
N PRO A 351 -18.07 26.54 -10.38
CA PRO A 351 -19.17 26.36 -11.30
C PRO A 351 -19.78 27.72 -11.70
N GLN A 352 -20.06 27.90 -12.98
CA GLN A 352 -20.62 29.13 -13.55
C GLN A 352 -21.88 28.84 -14.39
N GLY A 353 -22.79 29.81 -14.50
CA GLY A 353 -23.97 29.70 -15.37
C GLY A 353 -24.81 28.43 -15.12
N ASP A 354 -24.96 27.60 -16.16
CA ASP A 354 -25.71 26.33 -16.07
C ASP A 354 -25.05 25.30 -15.17
N GLU A 355 -23.71 25.31 -15.05
CA GLU A 355 -22.98 24.43 -14.12
C GLU A 355 -23.33 24.80 -12.67
N LYS A 356 -23.40 26.10 -12.35
CA LYS A 356 -23.81 26.55 -11.00
C LYS A 356 -25.22 26.12 -10.66
N THR A 357 -26.13 26.24 -11.64
CA THR A 357 -27.53 25.78 -11.44
C THR A 357 -27.58 24.26 -11.23
N ALA A 358 -26.80 23.49 -11.98
CA ALA A 358 -26.71 22.03 -11.84
C ALA A 358 -26.07 21.63 -10.49
N PHE A 359 -25.02 22.35 -10.09
CA PHE A 359 -24.35 22.13 -8.80
C PHE A 359 -25.33 22.31 -7.61
N ASP A 360 -26.07 23.42 -7.60
CA ASP A 360 -27.02 23.71 -6.53
C ASP A 360 -28.24 22.76 -6.53
N LEU A 361 -28.60 22.21 -7.69
CA LEU A 361 -29.77 21.32 -7.82
C LEU A 361 -29.45 19.85 -7.54
N TYR A 362 -28.27 19.35 -7.98
CA TYR A 362 -27.95 17.92 -7.98
C TYR A 362 -26.99 17.50 -6.88
N LEU A 363 -26.41 18.42 -6.14
CA LEU A 363 -25.60 18.11 -4.94
C LEU A 363 -26.35 18.48 -3.65
N PRO A 364 -26.38 17.58 -2.68
CA PRO A 364 -25.87 16.20 -2.70
C PRO A 364 -26.68 15.28 -3.63
N SER A 365 -26.03 14.21 -4.13
CA SER A 365 -26.68 13.21 -4.98
C SER A 365 -27.78 12.48 -4.20
N SER A 366 -28.93 12.26 -4.87
CA SER A 366 -30.10 11.63 -4.23
C SER A 366 -30.01 10.12 -4.14
N VAL A 367 -29.43 9.47 -5.15
CA VAL A 367 -29.34 8.01 -5.26
C VAL A 367 -28.07 7.60 -5.98
N LEU A 368 -27.37 6.63 -5.42
CA LEU A 368 -26.26 5.92 -6.05
C LEU A 368 -26.63 4.44 -6.16
N VAL A 369 -26.53 3.85 -7.36
CA VAL A 369 -26.78 2.43 -7.61
C VAL A 369 -25.45 1.78 -8.03
N THR A 370 -25.02 0.76 -7.29
CA THR A 370 -23.76 0.06 -7.51
C THR A 370 -23.91 -1.45 -7.32
N GLY A 371 -22.95 -2.24 -7.80
CA GLY A 371 -22.78 -3.63 -7.40
C GLY A 371 -22.34 -3.72 -5.94
N TYR A 372 -22.73 -4.79 -5.27
CA TYR A 372 -22.34 -5.03 -3.87
C TYR A 372 -20.83 -5.31 -3.71
N ASP A 373 -20.22 -5.84 -4.73
CA ASP A 373 -18.78 -6.16 -4.83
C ASP A 373 -17.88 -4.93 -4.93
N ILE A 374 -18.45 -3.77 -5.27
CA ILE A 374 -17.72 -2.50 -5.39
C ILE A 374 -18.21 -1.41 -4.43
N ILE A 375 -18.87 -1.78 -3.34
CA ILE A 375 -19.32 -0.84 -2.28
C ILE A 375 -18.12 -0.05 -1.73
N PHE A 376 -16.98 -0.69 -1.51
CA PHE A 376 -15.77 -0.05 -1.02
C PHE A 376 -15.29 1.08 -1.94
N PHE A 377 -15.31 0.86 -3.25
CA PHE A 377 -14.82 1.85 -4.22
C PHE A 377 -15.79 2.96 -4.54
N TRP A 378 -17.09 2.64 -4.61
CA TRP A 378 -18.11 3.59 -5.07
C TRP A 378 -18.84 4.30 -3.94
N VAL A 379 -18.87 3.75 -2.76
CA VAL A 379 -19.70 4.26 -1.66
C VAL A 379 -18.85 4.71 -0.49
N ALA A 380 -17.91 3.89 -0.05
CA ALA A 380 -17.02 4.20 1.08
C ALA A 380 -15.91 5.17 0.70
#